data_ecd7523b43c18d78a3e292bc402be959
#
_entry.id   ecd7523b43c18d78a3e292bc402be959
#
_cell.length_a   1.000
_cell.length_b   1.000
_cell.length_c   1.000
_cell.angle_alpha   90.00
_cell.angle_beta   90.00
_cell.angle_gamma   90.00
#
_symmetry.space_group_name_H-M   'P 1'
#
loop_
_entity.id
_entity.type
_entity.pdbx_description
1 polymer ?
#
loop_
_entity_poly.entity_id
_entity_poly.type
_entity_poly.pdbx_seq_one_letter_code
_entity_poly.pdbx_strand_id
1 'polypeptide(L)'
;MQSLPAILLALAFAQAPVSGTYISADEIAATLTQSIANNVVDQPVKLADLPGGHKASLAILRRTKAETSALIHDRVTEIYQIMEGSGTLVTGGVLDDAKPTDLTRVNAGPSQTGTHKGGESRHVGPKDVIIVPAGMPHRFSQLDGPAITYLVYRFEPKP
;
A
#
# COMPACT_ATOMS: atom_id res chain seq x y z
N MET A 1 -1.00 -29.02 59.83
CA MET A 1 -1.48 -28.02 58.83
C MET A 1 -0.96 -28.45 57.47
N GLN A 2 -1.78 -29.05 56.64
CA GLN A 2 -1.39 -29.52 55.31
C GLN A 2 -1.81 -28.44 54.31
N SER A 3 -0.85 -27.89 53.58
CA SER A 3 -1.06 -26.90 52.48
C SER A 3 -1.51 -27.65 51.22
N LEU A 4 -2.69 -27.33 50.71
CA LEU A 4 -3.18 -27.80 49.42
C LEU A 4 -2.46 -27.05 48.29
N PRO A 5 -1.96 -27.73 47.24
CA PRO A 5 -1.40 -27.08 46.09
C PRO A 5 -2.50 -26.42 45.23
N ALA A 6 -2.31 -25.13 44.91
CA ALA A 6 -3.17 -24.44 43.96
C ALA A 6 -2.85 -24.95 42.54
N ILE A 7 -3.81 -25.63 41.93
CA ILE A 7 -3.73 -26.05 40.53
C ILE A 7 -4.07 -24.82 39.67
N LEU A 8 -3.06 -24.22 39.01
CA LEU A 8 -3.24 -23.17 38.03
C LEU A 8 -3.75 -23.81 36.73
N LEU A 9 -5.04 -23.66 36.45
CA LEU A 9 -5.65 -24.10 35.20
C LEU A 9 -5.28 -23.07 34.11
N ALA A 10 -4.30 -23.37 33.26
CA ALA A 10 -3.98 -22.56 32.10
C ALA A 10 -5.07 -22.79 31.04
N LEU A 11 -5.94 -21.79 30.86
CA LEU A 11 -6.87 -21.72 29.73
C LEU A 11 -6.06 -21.43 28.45
N ALA A 12 -5.81 -22.46 27.66
CA ALA A 12 -5.32 -22.28 26.28
C ALA A 12 -6.47 -21.73 25.44
N PHE A 13 -6.43 -20.46 25.11
CA PHE A 13 -7.30 -19.90 24.10
C PHE A 13 -6.87 -20.46 22.73
N ALA A 14 -7.65 -21.40 22.19
CA ALA A 14 -7.49 -21.84 20.82
C ALA A 14 -7.77 -20.65 19.90
N GLN A 15 -6.75 -20.20 19.21
CA GLN A 15 -6.89 -19.14 18.20
C GLN A 15 -7.76 -19.69 17.06
N ALA A 16 -8.82 -18.98 16.70
CA ALA A 16 -9.65 -19.37 15.57
C ALA A 16 -8.79 -19.48 14.30
N PRO A 17 -9.05 -20.48 13.43
CA PRO A 17 -8.29 -20.63 12.21
C PRO A 17 -8.45 -19.39 11.34
N VAL A 18 -7.33 -18.79 10.93
CA VAL A 18 -7.32 -17.65 10.01
C VAL A 18 -7.60 -18.20 8.61
N SER A 19 -8.71 -17.77 8.00
CA SER A 19 -9.01 -18.09 6.61
C SER A 19 -8.32 -17.08 5.68
N GLY A 20 -7.91 -17.51 4.47
CA GLY A 20 -7.38 -16.62 3.45
C GLY A 20 -8.44 -15.61 2.98
N THR A 21 -8.00 -14.40 2.66
CA THR A 21 -8.85 -13.38 2.03
C THR A 21 -8.78 -13.54 0.51
N TYR A 22 -9.93 -13.82 -0.10
CA TYR A 22 -10.05 -13.94 -1.56
C TYR A 22 -10.56 -12.62 -2.15
N ILE A 23 -9.94 -12.21 -3.25
CA ILE A 23 -10.31 -11.04 -4.04
C ILE A 23 -10.47 -11.52 -5.49
N SER A 24 -11.67 -11.38 -6.05
CA SER A 24 -11.93 -11.83 -7.41
C SER A 24 -11.49 -10.81 -8.46
N ALA A 25 -11.27 -11.27 -9.69
CA ALA A 25 -11.02 -10.39 -10.82
C ALA A 25 -12.18 -9.41 -11.04
N ASP A 26 -13.41 -9.84 -10.82
CA ASP A 26 -14.61 -9.00 -10.97
C ASP A 26 -14.64 -7.89 -9.91
N GLU A 27 -14.25 -8.16 -8.66
CA GLU A 27 -14.13 -7.15 -7.61
C GLU A 27 -13.10 -6.08 -7.97
N ILE A 28 -11.95 -6.48 -8.51
CA ILE A 28 -10.91 -5.56 -8.99
C ILE A 28 -11.45 -4.69 -10.15
N ALA A 29 -12.11 -5.31 -11.14
CA ALA A 29 -12.66 -4.60 -12.30
C ALA A 29 -13.78 -3.62 -11.91
N ALA A 30 -14.66 -4.01 -11.00
CA ALA A 30 -15.72 -3.15 -10.48
C ALA A 30 -15.13 -1.95 -9.73
N THR A 31 -14.11 -2.18 -8.90
CA THR A 31 -13.41 -1.12 -8.16
C THR A 31 -12.73 -0.13 -9.09
N LEU A 32 -12.09 -0.61 -10.18
CA LEU A 32 -11.51 0.27 -11.19
C LEU A 32 -12.57 1.14 -11.87
N THR A 33 -13.71 0.54 -12.24
CA THR A 33 -14.83 1.27 -12.84
C THR A 33 -15.33 2.39 -11.92
N GLN A 34 -15.48 2.12 -10.63
CA GLN A 34 -15.84 3.14 -9.63
C GLN A 34 -14.78 4.23 -9.47
N SER A 35 -13.50 3.85 -9.43
CA SER A 35 -12.38 4.78 -9.36
C SER A 35 -12.41 5.78 -10.52
N ILE A 36 -12.65 5.30 -11.73
CA ILE A 36 -12.76 6.13 -12.94
C ILE A 36 -13.97 7.06 -12.86
N ALA A 37 -15.15 6.51 -12.53
CA ALA A 37 -16.39 7.28 -12.44
C ALA A 37 -16.34 8.40 -11.40
N ASN A 38 -15.66 8.17 -10.29
CA ASN A 38 -15.54 9.10 -9.18
C ASN A 38 -14.27 9.97 -9.23
N ASN A 39 -13.42 9.79 -10.26
CA ASN A 39 -12.13 10.45 -10.40
C ASN A 39 -11.24 10.29 -9.15
N VAL A 40 -11.21 9.09 -8.59
CA VAL A 40 -10.40 8.73 -7.41
C VAL A 40 -9.11 8.06 -7.88
N VAL A 41 -7.96 8.57 -7.46
CA VAL A 41 -6.65 8.03 -7.86
C VAL A 41 -6.36 6.72 -7.14
N ASP A 42 -6.53 6.67 -5.83
CA ASP A 42 -6.22 5.54 -4.94
C ASP A 42 -7.52 4.98 -4.36
N GLN A 43 -7.97 3.87 -4.91
CA GLN A 43 -9.23 3.22 -4.51
C GLN A 43 -8.92 1.91 -3.80
N PRO A 44 -9.18 1.80 -2.48
CA PRO A 44 -9.06 0.54 -1.76
C PRO A 44 -9.99 -0.53 -2.34
N VAL A 45 -9.46 -1.75 -2.49
CA VAL A 45 -10.22 -2.95 -2.87
C VAL A 45 -10.53 -3.77 -1.62
N LYS A 46 -9.49 -4.09 -0.84
CA LYS A 46 -9.61 -4.97 0.34
C LYS A 46 -8.55 -4.68 1.38
N LEU A 47 -8.95 -4.81 2.64
CA LEU A 47 -8.06 -4.84 3.80
C LEU A 47 -8.22 -6.18 4.50
N ALA A 48 -7.11 -6.79 4.90
CA ALA A 48 -7.06 -8.01 5.70
C ALA A 48 -6.20 -7.77 6.94
N ASP A 49 -6.75 -8.10 8.10
CA ASP A 49 -5.98 -8.19 9.33
C ASP A 49 -5.21 -9.52 9.35
N LEU A 50 -3.93 -9.45 9.66
CA LEU A 50 -3.05 -10.60 9.71
C LEU A 50 -2.69 -10.95 11.16
N PRO A 51 -2.30 -12.22 11.44
CA PRO A 51 -1.82 -12.61 12.75
C PRO A 51 -0.71 -11.69 13.25
N GLY A 52 -0.68 -11.46 14.56
CA GLY A 52 0.32 -10.57 15.17
C GLY A 52 -0.01 -9.07 15.06
N GLY A 53 -1.16 -8.69 14.51
CA GLY A 53 -1.59 -7.30 14.38
C GLY A 53 -1.01 -6.57 13.16
N HIS A 54 -0.45 -7.33 12.20
CA HIS A 54 -0.06 -6.81 10.90
C HIS A 54 -1.28 -6.62 10.00
N LYS A 55 -1.13 -5.84 8.94
CA LYS A 55 -2.18 -5.62 7.94
C LYS A 55 -1.63 -5.83 6.54
N ALA A 56 -2.47 -6.41 5.67
CA ALA A 56 -2.24 -6.42 4.24
C ALA A 56 -3.46 -5.84 3.53
N SER A 57 -3.23 -5.07 2.48
CA SER A 57 -4.33 -4.52 1.67
C SER A 57 -4.01 -4.54 0.19
N LEU A 58 -5.06 -4.51 -0.61
CA LEU A 58 -5.01 -4.29 -2.04
C LEU A 58 -5.76 -3.01 -2.37
N ALA A 59 -5.15 -2.19 -3.19
CA ALA A 59 -5.79 -1.03 -3.81
C ALA A 59 -5.54 -1.05 -5.32
N ILE A 60 -6.38 -0.36 -6.06
CA ILE A 60 -6.15 -0.05 -7.45
C ILE A 60 -5.90 1.45 -7.60
N LEU A 61 -4.81 1.79 -8.28
CA LEU A 61 -4.45 3.17 -8.54
C LEU A 61 -4.51 3.47 -10.04
N ARG A 62 -5.14 4.60 -10.35
CA ARG A 62 -5.18 5.11 -11.71
C ARG A 62 -4.80 6.58 -11.71
N ARG A 63 -3.63 6.87 -12.28
CA ARG A 63 -3.12 8.24 -12.41
C ARG A 63 -3.31 8.74 -13.83
N THR A 64 -3.87 9.94 -13.96
CA THR A 64 -4.03 10.64 -15.24
C THR A 64 -3.09 11.83 -15.39
N LYS A 65 -2.25 12.07 -14.37
CA LYS A 65 -1.23 13.12 -14.35
C LYS A 65 -0.01 12.63 -13.60
N ALA A 66 1.16 13.09 -14.03
CA ALA A 66 2.40 12.95 -13.27
C ALA A 66 2.28 13.66 -11.92
N GLU A 67 3.06 13.20 -10.95
CA GLU A 67 3.09 13.76 -9.60
C GLU A 67 4.12 14.88 -9.50
N THR A 68 3.73 16.00 -8.92
CA THR A 68 4.61 17.15 -8.69
C THR A 68 5.41 17.04 -7.39
N SER A 69 4.92 16.27 -6.42
CA SER A 69 5.59 15.95 -5.16
C SER A 69 5.76 14.44 -5.02
N ALA A 70 6.70 14.02 -4.18
CA ALA A 70 6.80 12.61 -3.82
C ALA A 70 6.13 12.34 -2.48
N LEU A 71 5.87 11.05 -2.25
CA LEU A 71 5.34 10.50 -1.01
C LEU A 71 6.40 9.62 -0.34
N ILE A 72 6.34 9.57 0.99
CA ILE A 72 6.94 8.53 1.83
C ILE A 72 5.82 7.95 2.69
N HIS A 73 5.69 6.63 2.71
CA HIS A 73 4.87 5.94 3.69
C HIS A 73 5.76 5.54 4.86
N ASP A 74 5.47 6.03 6.07
CA ASP A 74 6.37 5.87 7.22
C ASP A 74 6.57 4.40 7.60
N ARG A 75 5.53 3.56 7.41
CA ARG A 75 5.54 2.17 7.86
C ARG A 75 5.03 1.16 6.84
N VAL A 76 4.43 1.63 5.75
CA VAL A 76 3.82 0.77 4.74
C VAL A 76 4.82 0.50 3.63
N THR A 77 5.10 -0.78 3.37
CA THR A 77 5.77 -1.24 2.15
C THR A 77 4.72 -1.46 1.08
N GLU A 78 4.96 -0.94 -0.11
CA GLU A 78 4.09 -1.11 -1.27
C GLU A 78 4.75 -1.99 -2.34
N ILE A 79 3.94 -2.81 -3.00
CA ILE A 79 4.33 -3.55 -4.21
C ILE A 79 3.38 -3.13 -5.31
N TYR A 80 3.92 -2.52 -6.36
CA TYR A 80 3.16 -2.14 -7.55
C TYR A 80 3.20 -3.25 -8.58
N GLN A 81 2.07 -3.53 -9.20
CA GLN A 81 1.98 -4.37 -10.39
C GLN A 81 1.30 -3.56 -11.48
N ILE A 82 2.06 -3.16 -12.49
CA ILE A 82 1.54 -2.33 -13.59
C ILE A 82 0.60 -3.18 -14.45
N MET A 83 -0.62 -2.69 -14.64
CA MET A 83 -1.65 -3.34 -15.44
C MET A 83 -1.75 -2.73 -16.85
N GLU A 84 -1.82 -1.39 -16.91
CA GLU A 84 -2.01 -0.66 -18.16
C GLU A 84 -1.26 0.67 -18.13
N GLY A 85 -0.86 1.16 -19.30
CA GLY A 85 -0.10 2.38 -19.45
C GLY A 85 1.35 2.22 -19.04
N SER A 86 2.12 3.27 -19.18
CA SER A 86 3.54 3.33 -18.84
C SER A 86 3.93 4.73 -18.36
N GLY A 87 5.11 4.82 -17.77
CA GLY A 87 5.62 6.08 -17.27
C GLY A 87 6.96 5.94 -16.58
N THR A 88 7.47 7.03 -16.06
CA THR A 88 8.72 7.06 -15.29
C THR A 88 8.42 7.15 -13.80
N LEU A 89 8.77 6.09 -13.08
CA LEU A 89 8.77 6.05 -11.62
C LEU A 89 10.14 6.47 -11.10
N VAL A 90 10.16 7.38 -10.13
CA VAL A 90 11.38 7.78 -9.40
C VAL A 90 11.26 7.25 -7.97
N THR A 91 12.30 6.54 -7.52
CA THR A 91 12.37 5.96 -6.17
C THR A 91 13.68 6.32 -5.49
N GLY A 92 13.69 6.38 -4.15
CA GLY A 92 14.87 6.79 -3.37
C GLY A 92 15.07 8.30 -3.35
N GLY A 93 16.29 8.77 -3.05
CA GLY A 93 16.55 10.17 -2.82
C GLY A 93 16.02 10.67 -1.47
N VAL A 94 15.66 11.96 -1.41
CA VAL A 94 15.14 12.59 -0.18
C VAL A 94 13.95 13.50 -0.49
N LEU A 95 13.17 13.81 0.54
CA LEU A 95 12.16 14.88 0.49
C LEU A 95 12.70 16.15 1.14
N ASP A 96 12.67 17.26 0.42
CA ASP A 96 12.77 18.58 1.01
C ASP A 96 11.38 19.11 1.37
N ASP A 97 11.32 19.94 2.41
CA ASP A 97 10.07 20.54 2.91
C ASP A 97 8.97 19.50 3.18
N ALA A 98 9.38 18.33 3.70
CA ALA A 98 8.50 17.24 4.00
C ALA A 98 7.41 17.66 5.01
N LYS A 99 6.15 17.36 4.68
CA LYS A 99 4.98 17.64 5.52
C LYS A 99 4.22 16.35 5.78
N PRO A 100 3.76 16.13 7.02
CA PRO A 100 2.91 14.99 7.32
C PRO A 100 1.65 15.01 6.47
N THR A 101 1.24 13.83 6.03
CA THR A 101 -0.05 13.57 5.37
C THR A 101 -0.63 12.26 5.88
N ASP A 102 -1.92 12.25 6.15
CA ASP A 102 -2.62 11.05 6.62
C ASP A 102 -3.30 10.33 5.46
N LEU A 103 -2.80 9.14 5.17
CA LEU A 103 -3.33 8.25 4.13
C LEU A 103 -3.93 6.96 4.72
N THR A 104 -4.28 6.96 6.02
CA THR A 104 -4.92 5.81 6.68
C THR A 104 -6.22 5.40 6.01
N ARG A 105 -6.98 6.38 5.48
CA ARG A 105 -8.24 6.13 4.75
C ARG A 105 -8.07 5.22 3.53
N VAL A 106 -6.90 5.24 2.91
CA VAL A 106 -6.56 4.38 1.76
C VAL A 106 -5.61 3.24 2.15
N ASN A 107 -5.48 2.94 3.45
CA ASN A 107 -4.61 1.91 4.00
C ASN A 107 -3.11 2.10 3.68
N ALA A 108 -2.68 3.34 3.50
CA ALA A 108 -1.27 3.70 3.26
C ALA A 108 -0.60 4.32 4.49
N GLY A 109 -1.33 4.38 5.62
CA GLY A 109 -0.82 4.79 6.93
C GLY A 109 -0.38 6.25 7.02
N PRO A 110 0.26 6.62 8.13
CA PRO A 110 0.96 7.88 8.26
C PRO A 110 2.02 8.02 7.18
N SER A 111 2.09 9.18 6.57
CA SER A 111 2.92 9.43 5.40
C SER A 111 3.46 10.85 5.40
N GLN A 112 4.37 11.14 4.49
CA GLN A 112 4.91 12.47 4.28
C GLN A 112 4.88 12.80 2.79
N THR A 113 4.72 14.07 2.47
CA THR A 113 4.81 14.57 1.09
C THR A 113 5.75 15.77 1.03
N GLY A 114 6.48 15.93 -0.07
CA GLY A 114 7.43 17.02 -0.20
C GLY A 114 8.07 17.09 -1.59
N THR A 115 9.01 18.02 -1.74
CA THR A 115 9.79 18.18 -2.97
C THR A 115 10.80 17.04 -3.10
N HIS A 116 10.73 16.29 -4.20
CA HIS A 116 11.63 15.15 -4.43
C HIS A 116 12.97 15.61 -4.98
N LYS A 117 14.05 15.21 -4.32
CA LYS A 117 15.43 15.45 -4.78
C LYS A 117 16.20 14.14 -4.92
N GLY A 118 16.86 13.99 -6.06
CA GLY A 118 17.60 12.77 -6.40
C GLY A 118 16.69 11.57 -6.65
N GLY A 119 17.19 10.39 -6.37
CA GLY A 119 16.51 9.13 -6.64
C GLY A 119 16.89 8.52 -7.97
N GLU A 120 16.48 7.27 -8.18
CA GLU A 120 16.65 6.52 -9.42
C GLU A 120 15.36 6.60 -10.25
N SER A 121 15.49 7.01 -11.51
CA SER A 121 14.39 7.03 -12.47
C SER A 121 14.37 5.73 -13.27
N ARG A 122 13.21 5.10 -13.34
CA ARG A 122 12.99 3.87 -14.09
C ARG A 122 11.71 3.98 -14.92
N HIS A 123 11.83 3.69 -16.21
CA HIS A 123 10.65 3.50 -17.05
C HIS A 123 9.99 2.18 -16.69
N VAL A 124 8.68 2.21 -16.49
CA VAL A 124 7.86 1.03 -16.12
C VAL A 124 6.63 0.92 -17.02
N GLY A 125 6.23 -0.30 -17.31
CA GLY A 125 5.10 -0.62 -18.17
C GLY A 125 4.35 -1.89 -17.74
N PRO A 126 3.36 -2.32 -18.53
CA PRO A 126 2.51 -3.45 -18.18
C PRO A 126 3.29 -4.72 -17.83
N LYS A 127 2.89 -5.36 -16.73
CA LYS A 127 3.49 -6.55 -16.09
C LYS A 127 4.73 -6.29 -15.24
N ASP A 128 5.31 -5.08 -15.25
CA ASP A 128 6.39 -4.77 -14.31
C ASP A 128 5.88 -4.79 -12.87
N VAL A 129 6.76 -5.24 -11.97
CA VAL A 129 6.53 -5.26 -10.53
C VAL A 129 7.63 -4.47 -9.85
N ILE A 130 7.23 -3.54 -8.96
CA ILE A 130 8.15 -2.68 -8.24
C ILE A 130 7.87 -2.81 -6.74
N ILE A 131 8.90 -2.99 -5.92
CA ILE A 131 8.80 -2.96 -4.47
C ILE A 131 9.30 -1.61 -3.99
N VAL A 132 8.45 -0.89 -3.27
CA VAL A 132 8.76 0.38 -2.62
C VAL A 132 8.73 0.16 -1.11
N PRO A 133 9.90 0.03 -0.45
CA PRO A 133 9.97 -0.14 1.00
C PRO A 133 9.39 1.06 1.75
N ALA A 134 8.91 0.82 2.97
CA ALA A 134 8.57 1.88 3.90
C ALA A 134 9.74 2.86 4.07
N GLY A 135 9.46 4.14 4.19
CA GLY A 135 10.46 5.19 4.31
C GLY A 135 11.12 5.61 2.98
N MET A 136 10.77 5.01 1.85
CA MET A 136 11.38 5.35 0.55
C MET A 136 10.55 6.41 -0.19
N PRO A 137 11.14 7.58 -0.53
CA PRO A 137 10.50 8.56 -1.40
C PRO A 137 10.20 7.98 -2.77
N HIS A 138 9.01 8.24 -3.31
CA HIS A 138 8.63 7.76 -4.63
C HIS A 138 7.56 8.64 -5.28
N ARG A 139 7.57 8.69 -6.62
CA ARG A 139 6.54 9.36 -7.44
C ARG A 139 6.63 8.93 -8.90
N PHE A 140 5.52 9.01 -9.61
CA PHE A 140 5.54 9.00 -11.08
C PHE A 140 5.87 10.41 -11.58
N SER A 141 7.06 10.59 -12.13
CA SER A 141 7.52 11.89 -12.67
C SER A 141 7.00 12.18 -14.07
N GLN A 142 6.60 11.14 -14.81
CA GLN A 142 6.08 11.24 -16.18
C GLN A 142 5.11 10.10 -16.44
N LEU A 143 4.09 10.35 -17.25
CA LEU A 143 3.23 9.33 -17.88
C LEU A 143 3.39 9.45 -19.39
N ASP A 144 3.44 8.30 -20.10
CA ASP A 144 3.61 8.30 -21.56
C ASP A 144 2.29 8.40 -22.32
N GLY A 145 1.18 8.22 -21.61
CA GLY A 145 -0.17 8.22 -22.18
C GLY A 145 -1.19 8.91 -21.25
N PRO A 146 -2.48 8.74 -21.53
CA PRO A 146 -3.54 9.41 -20.80
C PRO A 146 -3.70 8.93 -19.36
N ALA A 147 -3.19 7.72 -19.04
CA ALA A 147 -3.20 7.18 -17.69
C ALA A 147 -2.22 6.02 -17.53
N ILE A 148 -1.83 5.76 -16.28
CA ILE A 148 -1.23 4.51 -15.83
C ILE A 148 -2.14 3.90 -14.76
N THR A 149 -2.41 2.59 -14.87
CA THR A 149 -3.23 1.83 -13.92
C THR A 149 -2.40 0.69 -13.34
N TYR A 150 -2.40 0.54 -12.03
CA TYR A 150 -1.64 -0.49 -11.33
C TYR A 150 -2.32 -0.94 -10.05
N LEU A 151 -2.10 -2.21 -9.68
CA LEU A 151 -2.44 -2.73 -8.37
C LEU A 151 -1.34 -2.34 -7.38
N VAL A 152 -1.76 -2.02 -6.17
CA VAL A 152 -0.85 -1.78 -5.04
C VAL A 152 -1.20 -2.74 -3.92
N TYR A 153 -0.27 -3.63 -3.64
CA TYR A 153 -0.30 -4.46 -2.45
C TYR A 153 0.45 -3.72 -1.36
N ARG A 154 -0.20 -3.49 -0.22
CA ARG A 154 0.36 -2.81 0.93
C ARG A 154 0.53 -3.76 2.09
N PHE A 155 1.67 -3.68 2.72
CA PHE A 155 1.94 -4.41 3.95
C PHE A 155 2.35 -3.43 5.04
N GLU A 156 1.56 -3.40 6.11
CA GLU A 156 1.82 -2.58 7.29
C GLU A 156 2.15 -3.51 8.48
N PRO A 157 3.39 -3.47 8.99
CA PRO A 157 3.75 -4.21 10.19
C PRO A 157 2.99 -3.62 11.39
N LYS A 158 2.81 -4.44 12.42
CA LYS A 158 2.27 -3.99 13.71
C LYS A 158 3.05 -2.77 14.22
N PRO A 159 2.37 -1.74 14.77
CA PRO A 159 2.98 -0.60 15.44
C PRO A 159 3.91 -1.00 16.58
#